data_cfd87f29975ddab9c064bfa38966048d
#
_entry.id   cfd87f29975ddab9c064bfa38966048d
#
_cell.length_a   1.000
_cell.length_b   1.000
_cell.length_c   1.000
_cell.angle_alpha   90.00
_cell.angle_beta   90.00
_cell.angle_gamma   90.00
#
_symmetry.space_group_name_H-M   'P 1'
#
loop_
_entity.id
_entity.type
_entity.pdbx_description
1 polymer ?
#
loop_
_entity_poly.entity_id
_entity_poly.type
_entity_poly.pdbx_seq_one_letter_code
_entity_poly.pdbx_strand_id
1 'polypeptide(L)'
;RIHFVCCSNWLAQQAKQSGLLKGHSITSIPNPIDTHVFHPINKNEAREALSLPKDKHILLFVSQKVTNERKGVHHLIDAIKELTALHPQLKDTLAVALMGGSADEVASQLPVETFSLGYISDDKTLVNAYNAADLFVIPSLEDNLPNTIMEALACGIPCVGFNIGGIPEMIDHEVNGYIA
;
A
#
# COMPACT_ATOMS: atom_id res chain seq x y z
N ARG A 1 20.27 31.75 4.64
CA ARG A 1 18.85 31.41 4.42
C ARG A 1 18.71 29.89 4.43
N ILE A 2 17.72 29.36 5.16
CA ILE A 2 17.39 27.93 5.16
C ILE A 2 16.27 27.75 4.15
N HIS A 3 16.38 26.72 3.31
CA HIS A 3 15.35 26.26 2.38
C HIS A 3 14.91 24.85 2.84
N PHE A 4 13.61 24.65 3.00
CA PHE A 4 13.03 23.36 3.39
C PHE A 4 12.50 22.63 2.16
N VAL A 5 12.78 21.33 2.09
CA VAL A 5 12.26 20.45 1.02
C VAL A 5 11.39 19.38 1.70
N CYS A 6 10.15 19.26 1.22
CA CYS A 6 9.20 18.24 1.64
C CYS A 6 9.03 17.21 0.54
N CYS A 7 8.69 15.96 0.88
CA CYS A 7 8.50 14.91 -0.14
C CYS A 7 7.08 14.90 -0.75
N SER A 8 6.15 15.72 -0.24
CA SER A 8 4.81 15.90 -0.83
C SER A 8 4.37 17.36 -0.82
N ASN A 9 3.43 17.71 -1.69
CA ASN A 9 2.79 19.03 -1.68
C ASN A 9 1.96 19.22 -0.40
N TRP A 10 1.28 18.17 0.04
CA TRP A 10 0.55 18.17 1.31
C TRP A 10 1.45 18.59 2.47
N LEU A 11 2.62 17.95 2.65
CA LEU A 11 3.55 18.29 3.73
C LEU A 11 4.11 19.72 3.56
N ALA A 12 4.41 20.12 2.32
CA ALA A 12 4.89 21.48 2.04
C ALA A 12 3.83 22.53 2.43
N GLN A 13 2.55 22.26 2.21
CA GLN A 13 1.46 23.13 2.63
C GLN A 13 1.34 23.20 4.16
N GLN A 14 1.40 22.05 4.85
CA GLN A 14 1.41 21.99 6.32
C GLN A 14 2.59 22.80 6.89
N ALA A 15 3.79 22.65 6.31
CA ALA A 15 4.97 23.40 6.72
C ALA A 15 4.82 24.90 6.52
N LYS A 16 4.22 25.36 5.40
CA LYS A 16 3.94 26.79 5.14
C LYS A 16 2.95 27.40 6.14
N GLN A 17 2.05 26.59 6.70
CA GLN A 17 1.07 27.01 7.72
C GLN A 17 1.64 26.95 9.14
N SER A 18 2.76 26.23 9.34
CA SER A 18 3.42 26.08 10.64
C SER A 18 3.90 27.44 11.17
N GLY A 19 3.70 27.68 12.48
CA GLY A 19 4.17 28.90 13.14
C GLY A 19 5.69 29.06 13.08
N LEU A 20 6.44 27.95 12.97
CA LEU A 20 7.91 27.96 12.91
C LEU A 20 8.44 28.15 11.48
N LEU A 21 7.77 27.57 10.47
CA LEU A 21 8.31 27.46 9.12
C LEU A 21 7.72 28.45 8.12
N LYS A 22 6.59 29.08 8.42
CA LYS A 22 5.83 29.96 7.51
C LYS A 22 6.64 31.13 6.89
N GLY A 23 7.77 31.51 7.51
CA GLY A 23 8.64 32.59 7.02
C GLY A 23 9.79 32.09 6.12
N HIS A 24 9.87 30.79 5.87
CA HIS A 24 10.95 30.17 5.11
C HIS A 24 10.51 29.81 3.69
N SER A 25 11.50 29.61 2.81
CA SER A 25 11.28 29.05 1.48
C SER A 25 11.04 27.55 1.61
N ILE A 26 9.90 27.06 1.09
CA ILE A 26 9.49 25.65 1.18
C ILE A 26 9.07 25.18 -0.20
N THR A 27 9.65 24.06 -0.66
CA THR A 27 9.30 23.39 -1.92
C THR A 27 8.97 21.93 -1.66
N SER A 28 8.32 21.28 -2.64
CA SER A 28 8.07 19.85 -2.66
C SER A 28 8.93 19.21 -3.74
N ILE A 29 9.62 18.12 -3.38
CA ILE A 29 10.34 17.25 -4.32
C ILE A 29 10.00 15.79 -3.88
N PRO A 30 9.22 15.04 -4.67
CA PRO A 30 8.88 13.67 -4.35
C PRO A 30 10.11 12.76 -4.21
N ASN A 31 9.99 11.72 -3.39
CA ASN A 31 11.03 10.69 -3.32
C ASN A 31 11.16 9.98 -4.68
N PRO A 32 12.38 9.62 -5.09
CA PRO A 32 12.57 8.81 -6.29
C PRO A 32 12.21 7.33 -6.02
N ILE A 33 11.88 6.61 -7.09
CA ILE A 33 11.78 5.15 -7.10
C ILE A 33 12.74 4.57 -8.15
N ASP A 34 13.44 3.49 -7.81
CA ASP A 34 14.30 2.79 -8.76
C ASP A 34 13.45 1.80 -9.59
N THR A 35 13.13 2.19 -10.82
CA THR A 35 12.35 1.36 -11.74
C THR A 35 13.16 0.24 -12.40
N HIS A 36 14.47 0.15 -12.17
CA HIS A 36 15.25 -1.04 -12.51
C HIS A 36 15.04 -2.16 -11.48
N VAL A 37 14.73 -1.80 -10.24
CA VAL A 37 14.38 -2.73 -9.17
C VAL A 37 12.88 -3.03 -9.23
N PHE A 38 12.03 -1.99 -9.06
CA PHE A 38 10.57 -2.14 -9.06
C PHE A 38 10.03 -2.02 -10.48
N HIS A 39 9.66 -3.13 -11.09
CA HIS A 39 9.11 -3.19 -12.44
C HIS A 39 8.16 -4.39 -12.57
N PRO A 40 7.29 -4.41 -13.59
CA PRO A 40 6.41 -5.54 -13.85
C PRO A 40 7.20 -6.81 -14.19
N ILE A 41 6.85 -7.92 -13.55
CA ILE A 41 7.34 -9.27 -13.86
C ILE A 41 6.16 -10.22 -14.05
N ASN A 42 6.41 -11.48 -14.42
CA ASN A 42 5.36 -12.47 -14.58
C ASN A 42 4.66 -12.77 -13.24
N LYS A 43 3.36 -12.47 -13.16
CA LYS A 43 2.53 -12.65 -11.95
C LYS A 43 2.54 -14.09 -11.45
N ASN A 44 2.47 -15.08 -12.35
CA ASN A 44 2.43 -16.49 -11.95
C ASN A 44 3.77 -16.96 -11.36
N GLU A 45 4.89 -16.45 -11.87
CA GLU A 45 6.23 -16.72 -11.33
C GLU A 45 6.39 -16.06 -9.95
N ALA A 46 5.90 -14.82 -9.80
CA ALA A 46 5.89 -14.11 -8.53
C ALA A 46 5.06 -14.86 -7.46
N ARG A 47 3.88 -15.35 -7.83
CA ARG A 47 3.02 -16.17 -6.96
C ARG A 47 3.66 -17.49 -6.58
N GLU A 48 4.29 -18.16 -7.53
CA GLU A 48 5.00 -19.42 -7.28
C GLU A 48 6.17 -19.23 -6.31
N ALA A 49 6.95 -18.15 -6.48
CA ALA A 49 8.06 -17.81 -5.59
C ALA A 49 7.62 -17.58 -4.14
N LEU A 50 6.37 -17.15 -3.92
CA LEU A 50 5.80 -16.86 -2.61
C LEU A 50 4.80 -17.92 -2.14
N SER A 51 4.64 -19.03 -2.88
CA SER A 51 3.64 -20.08 -2.61
C SER A 51 2.21 -19.55 -2.51
N LEU A 52 1.86 -18.58 -3.35
CA LEU A 52 0.54 -17.96 -3.41
C LEU A 52 -0.34 -18.61 -4.50
N PRO A 53 -1.67 -18.66 -4.34
CA PRO A 53 -2.59 -19.27 -5.30
C PRO A 53 -2.59 -18.50 -6.64
N LYS A 54 -2.67 -19.25 -7.75
CA LYS A 54 -2.69 -18.66 -9.09
C LYS A 54 -4.11 -18.31 -9.59
N ASP A 55 -5.12 -18.88 -8.94
CA ASP A 55 -6.54 -18.84 -9.31
C ASP A 55 -7.37 -17.84 -8.49
N LYS A 56 -6.74 -17.12 -7.54
CA LYS A 56 -7.43 -16.13 -6.70
C LYS A 56 -7.05 -14.69 -7.05
N HIS A 57 -7.95 -13.78 -6.74
CA HIS A 57 -7.63 -12.35 -6.68
C HIS A 57 -6.94 -12.04 -5.36
N ILE A 58 -5.74 -11.47 -5.41
CA ILE A 58 -4.92 -11.21 -4.23
C ILE A 58 -4.88 -9.72 -3.93
N LEU A 59 -5.39 -9.32 -2.76
CA LEU A 59 -5.21 -7.99 -2.20
C LEU A 59 -3.94 -7.98 -1.36
N LEU A 60 -3.03 -7.05 -1.64
CA LEU A 60 -1.80 -6.88 -0.85
C LEU A 60 -1.95 -5.71 0.12
N PHE A 61 -1.64 -5.95 1.39
CA PHE A 61 -1.45 -4.92 2.41
C PHE A 61 -0.01 -4.97 2.91
N VAL A 62 0.64 -3.79 3.01
CA VAL A 62 2.04 -3.67 3.40
C VAL A 62 2.20 -2.68 4.54
N SER A 63 2.87 -3.10 5.61
CA SER A 63 3.26 -2.23 6.70
C SER A 63 4.47 -2.81 7.44
N GLN A 64 5.34 -1.98 8.00
CA GLN A 64 6.44 -2.45 8.84
C GLN A 64 5.94 -3.35 9.99
N LYS A 65 4.82 -2.97 10.61
CA LYS A 65 4.05 -3.76 11.56
C LYS A 65 2.58 -3.68 11.17
N VAL A 66 1.99 -4.83 10.80
CA VAL A 66 0.60 -4.91 10.28
C VAL A 66 -0.42 -4.38 11.28
N THR A 67 -0.19 -4.59 12.58
CA THR A 67 -1.06 -4.13 13.67
C THR A 67 -0.90 -2.63 14.01
N ASN A 68 -0.13 -1.86 13.24
CA ASN A 68 -0.02 -0.42 13.45
C ASN A 68 -1.35 0.28 13.10
N GLU A 69 -2.04 0.82 14.10
CA GLU A 69 -3.36 1.46 13.95
C GLU A 69 -3.36 2.57 12.90
N ARG A 70 -2.29 3.38 12.82
CA ARG A 70 -2.16 4.44 11.81
C ARG A 70 -2.20 3.91 10.37
N LYS A 71 -1.80 2.66 10.15
CA LYS A 71 -1.83 2.00 8.84
C LYS A 71 -3.20 1.42 8.47
N GLY A 72 -4.15 1.44 9.41
CA GLY A 72 -5.57 1.23 9.13
C GLY A 72 -5.97 -0.18 8.74
N VAL A 73 -5.21 -1.22 9.13
CA VAL A 73 -5.54 -2.61 8.78
C VAL A 73 -6.96 -3.02 9.20
N HIS A 74 -7.49 -2.43 10.26
CA HIS A 74 -8.86 -2.68 10.71
C HIS A 74 -9.90 -2.26 9.66
N HIS A 75 -9.66 -1.17 8.91
CA HIS A 75 -10.56 -0.78 7.81
C HIS A 75 -10.52 -1.80 6.66
N LEU A 76 -9.35 -2.40 6.37
CA LEU A 76 -9.27 -3.50 5.41
C LEU A 76 -10.09 -4.70 5.89
N ILE A 77 -9.96 -5.07 7.18
CA ILE A 77 -10.70 -6.19 7.77
C ILE A 77 -12.21 -5.95 7.66
N ASP A 78 -12.67 -4.76 8.05
CA ASP A 78 -14.10 -4.42 8.03
C ASP A 78 -14.63 -4.39 6.59
N ALA A 79 -13.88 -3.80 5.65
CA ALA A 79 -14.26 -3.78 4.24
C ALA A 79 -14.38 -5.20 3.64
N ILE A 80 -13.43 -6.10 3.96
CA ILE A 80 -13.49 -7.49 3.48
C ILE A 80 -14.67 -8.25 4.11
N LYS A 81 -14.96 -8.03 5.41
CA LYS A 81 -16.15 -8.61 6.07
C LYS A 81 -17.43 -8.17 5.41
N GLU A 82 -17.58 -6.87 5.16
CA GLU A 82 -18.76 -6.31 4.49
C GLU A 82 -18.88 -6.82 3.05
N LEU A 83 -17.78 -6.77 2.29
CA LEU A 83 -17.74 -7.24 0.91
C LEU A 83 -18.14 -8.71 0.78
N THR A 84 -17.64 -9.57 1.67
CA THR A 84 -17.96 -11.00 1.66
C THR A 84 -19.33 -11.32 2.25
N ALA A 85 -19.92 -10.43 3.02
CA ALA A 85 -21.32 -10.54 3.46
C ALA A 85 -22.28 -10.19 2.30
N LEU A 86 -21.97 -9.14 1.52
CA LEU A 86 -22.74 -8.73 0.35
C LEU A 86 -22.54 -9.68 -0.84
N HIS A 87 -21.35 -10.23 -0.99
CA HIS A 87 -20.94 -11.10 -2.11
C HIS A 87 -20.26 -12.39 -1.59
N PRO A 88 -21.03 -13.35 -1.06
CA PRO A 88 -20.48 -14.56 -0.40
C PRO A 88 -19.54 -15.39 -1.28
N GLN A 89 -19.73 -15.38 -2.61
CA GLN A 89 -18.88 -16.07 -3.59
C GLN A 89 -17.41 -15.59 -3.58
N LEU A 90 -17.16 -14.37 -3.11
CA LEU A 90 -15.81 -13.83 -3.03
C LEU A 90 -14.94 -14.54 -1.96
N LYS A 91 -15.54 -15.25 -1.01
CA LYS A 91 -14.79 -16.03 0.00
C LYS A 91 -13.90 -17.09 -0.64
N ASP A 92 -14.32 -17.63 -1.78
CA ASP A 92 -13.59 -18.69 -2.47
C ASP A 92 -12.58 -18.14 -3.50
N THR A 93 -12.80 -16.92 -4.01
CA THR A 93 -12.00 -16.34 -5.10
C THR A 93 -11.11 -15.19 -4.68
N LEU A 94 -11.29 -14.64 -3.47
CA LEU A 94 -10.48 -13.56 -2.93
C LEU A 94 -9.48 -14.11 -1.90
N ALA A 95 -8.28 -13.54 -1.89
CA ALA A 95 -7.28 -13.77 -0.86
C ALA A 95 -6.63 -12.45 -0.44
N VAL A 96 -6.07 -12.42 0.77
CA VAL A 96 -5.31 -11.28 1.28
C VAL A 96 -3.88 -11.71 1.58
N ALA A 97 -2.91 -11.00 1.05
CA ALA A 97 -1.50 -11.13 1.42
C ALA A 97 -1.12 -9.99 2.37
N LEU A 98 -0.63 -10.33 3.54
CA LEU A 98 -0.19 -9.39 4.58
C LEU A 98 1.33 -9.40 4.66
N MET A 99 1.97 -8.29 4.31
CA MET A 99 3.42 -8.13 4.38
C MET A 99 3.80 -7.19 5.54
N GLY A 100 4.57 -7.73 6.48
CA GLY A 100 5.07 -7.01 7.65
C GLY A 100 5.03 -7.84 8.93
N GLY A 101 5.58 -7.30 10.01
CA GLY A 101 5.55 -7.95 11.31
C GLY A 101 4.13 -8.07 11.88
N SER A 102 3.88 -9.09 12.67
CA SER A 102 2.56 -9.38 13.30
C SER A 102 1.42 -9.66 12.31
N ALA A 103 1.72 -10.13 11.10
CA ALA A 103 0.71 -10.46 10.09
C ALA A 103 -0.25 -11.57 10.56
N ASP A 104 0.28 -12.58 11.27
CA ASP A 104 -0.51 -13.72 11.78
C ASP A 104 -1.61 -13.31 12.77
N GLU A 105 -1.36 -12.24 13.55
CA GLU A 105 -2.35 -11.71 14.50
C GLU A 105 -3.61 -11.16 13.79
N VAL A 106 -3.44 -10.72 12.55
CA VAL A 106 -4.51 -10.13 11.73
C VAL A 106 -5.15 -11.18 10.83
N ALA A 107 -4.37 -12.14 10.34
CA ALA A 107 -4.84 -13.16 9.40
C ALA A 107 -6.09 -13.91 9.89
N SER A 108 -6.16 -14.23 11.20
CA SER A 108 -7.29 -14.93 11.81
C SER A 108 -8.60 -14.11 11.85
N GLN A 109 -8.55 -12.81 11.60
CA GLN A 109 -9.71 -11.91 11.65
C GLN A 109 -10.39 -11.74 10.28
N LEU A 110 -9.73 -12.16 9.21
CA LEU A 110 -10.22 -12.04 7.84
C LEU A 110 -11.08 -13.26 7.45
N PRO A 111 -12.24 -13.05 6.78
CA PRO A 111 -13.15 -14.13 6.39
C PRO A 111 -12.76 -14.79 5.06
N VAL A 112 -11.58 -14.51 4.55
CA VAL A 112 -11.02 -15.05 3.30
C VAL A 112 -9.66 -15.68 3.56
N GLU A 113 -9.17 -16.47 2.60
CA GLU A 113 -7.82 -17.03 2.70
C GLU A 113 -6.78 -15.92 2.83
N THR A 114 -5.88 -16.05 3.81
CA THR A 114 -4.93 -15.00 4.13
C THR A 114 -3.52 -15.58 4.26
N PHE A 115 -2.57 -14.92 3.61
CA PHE A 115 -1.17 -15.29 3.57
C PHE A 115 -0.32 -14.27 4.31
N SER A 116 0.35 -14.72 5.37
CA SER A 116 1.31 -13.91 6.11
C SER A 116 2.68 -14.03 5.44
N LEU A 117 3.13 -12.98 4.75
CA LEU A 117 4.43 -12.95 4.09
C LEU A 117 5.57 -12.56 5.04
N GLY A 118 5.22 -12.14 6.28
CA GLY A 118 6.19 -11.67 7.24
C GLY A 118 6.87 -10.37 6.84
N TYR A 119 7.95 -10.02 7.54
CA TYR A 119 8.78 -8.87 7.21
C TYR A 119 9.77 -9.25 6.09
N ILE A 120 9.73 -8.53 4.99
CA ILE A 120 10.60 -8.71 3.82
C ILE A 120 11.54 -7.51 3.73
N SER A 121 12.83 -7.77 3.55
CA SER A 121 13.86 -6.74 3.47
C SER A 121 14.70 -6.79 2.19
N ASP A 122 14.58 -7.86 1.40
CA ASP A 122 15.29 -7.98 0.13
C ASP A 122 14.40 -7.55 -1.04
N ASP A 123 14.98 -6.83 -1.99
CA ASP A 123 14.27 -6.24 -3.11
C ASP A 123 13.60 -7.29 -4.00
N LYS A 124 14.23 -8.45 -4.21
CA LYS A 124 13.68 -9.49 -5.08
C LYS A 124 12.36 -10.03 -4.54
N THR A 125 12.30 -10.31 -3.24
CA THR A 125 11.09 -10.80 -2.59
C THR A 125 10.02 -9.71 -2.50
N LEU A 126 10.43 -8.44 -2.28
CA LEU A 126 9.52 -7.29 -2.34
C LEU A 126 8.87 -7.15 -3.72
N VAL A 127 9.65 -7.21 -4.79
CA VAL A 127 9.15 -7.14 -6.18
C VAL A 127 8.19 -8.29 -6.46
N ASN A 128 8.51 -9.52 -6.00
CA ASN A 128 7.58 -10.64 -6.12
C ASN A 128 6.27 -10.37 -5.36
N ALA A 129 6.33 -9.82 -4.15
CA ALA A 129 5.12 -9.56 -3.36
C ALA A 129 4.18 -8.56 -4.05
N TYR A 130 4.71 -7.46 -4.61
CA TYR A 130 3.90 -6.53 -5.38
C TYR A 130 3.35 -7.19 -6.65
N ASN A 131 4.18 -7.84 -7.46
CA ASN A 131 3.75 -8.44 -8.72
C ASN A 131 2.81 -9.65 -8.56
N ALA A 132 2.81 -10.31 -7.41
CA ALA A 132 1.87 -11.39 -7.09
C ALA A 132 0.45 -10.89 -6.85
N ALA A 133 0.29 -9.61 -6.49
CA ALA A 133 -0.99 -8.98 -6.17
C ALA A 133 -1.79 -8.59 -7.42
N ASP A 134 -3.10 -8.43 -7.24
CA ASP A 134 -4.00 -7.81 -8.22
C ASP A 134 -4.34 -6.37 -7.83
N LEU A 135 -4.25 -6.07 -6.52
CA LEU A 135 -4.55 -4.76 -5.97
C LEU A 135 -3.72 -4.51 -4.71
N PHE A 136 -3.12 -3.33 -4.61
CA PHE A 136 -2.50 -2.86 -3.39
C PHE A 136 -3.48 -1.98 -2.59
N VAL A 137 -3.68 -2.31 -1.31
CA VAL A 137 -4.61 -1.58 -0.43
C VAL A 137 -3.83 -0.87 0.66
N ILE A 138 -4.02 0.46 0.74
CA ILE A 138 -3.37 1.33 1.72
C ILE A 138 -4.41 2.16 2.48
N PRO A 139 -5.08 1.61 3.50
CA PRO A 139 -6.10 2.30 4.27
C PRO A 139 -5.50 3.13 5.41
N SER A 140 -4.34 3.75 5.16
CA SER A 140 -3.64 4.58 6.15
C SER A 140 -4.50 5.76 6.57
N LEU A 141 -4.53 6.05 7.89
CA LEU A 141 -5.23 7.19 8.48
C LEU A 141 -4.36 8.46 8.47
N GLU A 142 -3.07 8.30 8.28
CA GLU A 142 -2.11 9.38 8.14
C GLU A 142 -0.88 8.85 7.38
N ASP A 143 -0.58 9.45 6.25
CA ASP A 143 0.65 9.17 5.51
C ASP A 143 1.06 10.40 4.68
N ASN A 144 2.36 10.60 4.55
CA ASN A 144 2.88 11.75 3.83
C ASN A 144 3.01 11.43 2.32
N LEU A 145 3.97 10.57 1.97
CA LEU A 145 4.18 10.08 0.60
C LEU A 145 4.69 8.63 0.71
N PRO A 146 3.78 7.65 0.88
CA PRO A 146 4.18 6.27 1.17
C PRO A 146 4.89 5.63 -0.02
N ASN A 147 6.17 5.25 0.17
CA ASN A 147 6.98 4.57 -0.85
C ASN A 147 6.30 3.30 -1.37
N THR A 148 5.52 2.63 -0.53
CA THR A 148 4.78 1.42 -0.91
C THR A 148 3.78 1.62 -2.06
N ILE A 149 3.21 2.83 -2.23
CA ILE A 149 2.40 3.16 -3.41
C ILE A 149 3.30 3.27 -4.65
N MET A 150 4.46 3.94 -4.54
CA MET A 150 5.41 4.04 -5.67
C MET A 150 5.89 2.67 -6.11
N GLU A 151 6.23 1.80 -5.16
CA GLU A 151 6.68 0.43 -5.40
C GLU A 151 5.59 -0.40 -6.11
N ALA A 152 4.34 -0.33 -5.62
CA ALA A 152 3.20 -1.00 -6.24
C ALA A 152 2.93 -0.50 -7.67
N LEU A 153 2.87 0.81 -7.86
CA LEU A 153 2.62 1.41 -9.18
C LEU A 153 3.77 1.14 -10.15
N ALA A 154 5.03 1.17 -9.70
CA ALA A 154 6.19 0.80 -10.51
C ALA A 154 6.15 -0.67 -10.95
N CYS A 155 5.58 -1.56 -10.13
CA CYS A 155 5.29 -2.95 -10.50
C CYS A 155 4.02 -3.11 -11.35
N GLY A 156 3.33 -2.03 -11.69
CA GLY A 156 2.11 -2.05 -12.51
C GLY A 156 0.85 -2.48 -11.74
N ILE A 157 0.87 -2.41 -10.41
CA ILE A 157 -0.24 -2.84 -9.56
C ILE A 157 -1.07 -1.61 -9.17
N PRO A 158 -2.39 -1.60 -9.46
CA PRO A 158 -3.28 -0.51 -9.07
C PRO A 158 -3.41 -0.42 -7.55
N CYS A 159 -3.68 0.79 -7.06
CA CYS A 159 -3.73 1.09 -5.63
C CYS A 159 -5.11 1.57 -5.20
N VAL A 160 -5.54 1.18 -3.99
CA VAL A 160 -6.71 1.77 -3.32
C VAL A 160 -6.27 2.38 -2.00
N GLY A 161 -6.62 3.64 -1.78
CA GLY A 161 -6.26 4.36 -0.57
C GLY A 161 -7.28 5.44 -0.20
N PHE A 162 -7.15 5.96 1.02
CA PHE A 162 -7.99 7.07 1.48
C PHE A 162 -7.48 8.42 0.96
N ASN A 163 -8.40 9.39 0.85
CA ASN A 163 -8.10 10.79 0.51
C ASN A 163 -7.44 11.51 1.68
N ILE A 164 -6.24 11.07 2.07
CA ILE A 164 -5.53 11.54 3.26
C ILE A 164 -4.07 11.80 2.94
N GLY A 165 -3.53 12.90 3.49
CA GLY A 165 -2.11 13.22 3.40
C GLY A 165 -1.64 13.44 1.97
N GLY A 166 -0.55 12.79 1.60
CA GLY A 166 -0.02 12.82 0.23
C GLY A 166 -0.46 11.63 -0.63
N ILE A 167 -1.33 10.74 -0.14
CA ILE A 167 -1.83 9.59 -0.91
C ILE A 167 -2.51 10.04 -2.22
N PRO A 168 -3.40 11.08 -2.22
CA PRO A 168 -4.02 11.57 -3.46
C PRO A 168 -3.07 12.22 -4.46
N GLU A 169 -1.83 12.50 -4.06
CA GLU A 169 -0.81 13.00 -5.00
C GLU A 169 -0.20 11.87 -5.85
N MET A 170 -0.45 10.60 -5.50
CA MET A 170 0.15 9.41 -6.11
C MET A 170 -0.89 8.54 -6.82
N ILE A 171 -2.13 8.51 -6.31
CA ILE A 171 -3.22 7.73 -6.90
C ILE A 171 -4.10 8.66 -7.73
N ASP A 172 -4.05 8.46 -9.05
CA ASP A 172 -4.93 9.13 -10.00
C ASP A 172 -6.20 8.29 -10.14
N HIS A 173 -7.32 8.83 -9.58
CA HIS A 173 -8.59 8.13 -9.40
C HIS A 173 -9.12 7.60 -10.74
N GLU A 174 -9.49 6.32 -10.79
CA GLU A 174 -9.95 5.60 -11.97
C GLU A 174 -8.90 5.44 -13.11
N VAL A 175 -7.63 5.83 -12.87
CA VAL A 175 -6.54 5.67 -13.86
C VAL A 175 -5.54 4.62 -13.39
N ASN A 176 -4.90 4.87 -12.24
CA ASN A 176 -3.91 3.94 -11.66
C ASN A 176 -4.36 3.35 -10.31
N GLY A 177 -5.60 3.65 -9.90
CA GLY A 177 -6.17 3.18 -8.65
C GLY A 177 -7.48 3.87 -8.29
N TYR A 178 -7.85 3.79 -7.02
CA TYR A 178 -9.08 4.37 -6.49
C TYR A 178 -8.82 5.10 -5.17
N ILE A 179 -9.36 6.31 -5.04
CA ILE A 179 -9.38 7.08 -3.79
C ILE A 179 -10.77 6.97 -3.18
N ALA A 180 -10.81 6.44 -1.95
CA ALA A 180 -12.02 6.23 -1.14
C ALA A 180 -12.24 7.35 -0.12
#